data_d5b7cfd68c5f7532aef777221e75a542
#
_entry.id   d5b7cfd68c5f7532aef777221e75a542
#
_cell.length_a   1.000
_cell.length_b   1.000
_cell.length_c   1.000
_cell.angle_alpha   90.00
_cell.angle_beta   90.00
_cell.angle_gamma   90.00
#
_symmetry.space_group_name_H-M   'P 1'
#
loop_
_entity.id
_entity.type
_entity.pdbx_description
1 polymer ?
#
loop_
_entity_poly.entity_id
_entity_poly.type
_entity_poly.pdbx_seq_one_letter_code
_entity_poly.pdbx_strand_id
1 'polypeptide(L)'
;MEKVLILGASGLVGRALIEEFRDRFDLYGTYSSTLSNLSDGKQMKLELQQIDQMREIIHSIKPDIVISCLRGKFVHQLKFHKELAMVLRRSNSLLYYFSTTNVFDGDYSKPHTETDIPFSESDYGNFKIKCENMLKEILDDRLIIIRIPAIWGRNSPRWSLIKESINKNEMLDVYSNLVCNNLLDVLLAKQLMFIIKNKFKGIFHLVSEDMITQSQFYEQIISAFAGNKSILRNSLFQDSADLHYFALKSTRDEIRGPLKFNHIDIISYLINE
;
A
#
# COMPACT_ATOMS: atom_id res chain seq x y z
N MET A 1 -2.29 -26.30 3.16
CA MET A 1 -1.82 -24.88 3.12
C MET A 1 -3.03 -24.00 3.18
N GLU A 2 -2.95 -22.89 3.93
CA GLU A 2 -4.01 -21.89 3.95
C GLU A 2 -4.16 -21.26 2.56
N LYS A 3 -5.41 -21.02 2.16
CA LYS A 3 -5.74 -20.42 0.86
C LYS A 3 -5.77 -18.90 0.99
N VAL A 4 -4.97 -18.23 0.18
CA VAL A 4 -4.91 -16.76 0.13
C VAL A 4 -5.41 -16.27 -1.23
N LEU A 5 -6.42 -15.40 -1.21
CA LEU A 5 -6.91 -14.71 -2.40
C LEU A 5 -6.42 -13.27 -2.41
N ILE A 6 -5.62 -12.90 -3.41
CA ILE A 6 -5.11 -11.55 -3.62
C ILE A 6 -5.98 -10.85 -4.67
N LEU A 7 -6.79 -9.91 -4.26
CA LEU A 7 -7.57 -9.05 -5.15
C LEU A 7 -6.67 -7.95 -5.72
N GLY A 8 -6.52 -7.90 -7.05
CA GLY A 8 -5.55 -7.03 -7.72
C GLY A 8 -4.12 -7.57 -7.74
N ALA A 9 -3.99 -8.88 -7.92
CA ALA A 9 -2.73 -9.63 -7.92
C ALA A 9 -1.71 -9.18 -8.98
N SER A 10 -2.14 -8.59 -10.08
CA SER A 10 -1.26 -8.09 -11.15
C SER A 10 -0.63 -6.71 -10.89
N GLY A 11 -1.08 -6.00 -9.84
CA GLY A 11 -0.51 -4.70 -9.44
C GLY A 11 0.85 -4.82 -8.75
N LEU A 12 1.51 -3.69 -8.51
CA LEU A 12 2.83 -3.63 -7.85
C LEU A 12 2.86 -4.42 -6.53
N VAL A 13 1.94 -4.10 -5.62
CA VAL A 13 1.82 -4.79 -4.32
C VAL A 13 1.43 -6.25 -4.49
N GLY A 14 0.45 -6.54 -5.35
CA GLY A 14 -0.01 -7.91 -5.59
C GLY A 14 1.10 -8.85 -6.08
N ARG A 15 1.96 -8.38 -6.98
CA ARG A 15 3.12 -9.15 -7.48
C ARG A 15 4.15 -9.40 -6.38
N ALA A 16 4.45 -8.40 -5.55
CA ALA A 16 5.37 -8.57 -4.43
C ALA A 16 4.84 -9.58 -3.40
N LEU A 17 3.52 -9.56 -3.15
CA LEU A 17 2.87 -10.54 -2.29
C LEU A 17 2.94 -11.96 -2.85
N ILE A 18 2.69 -12.15 -4.16
CA ILE A 18 2.81 -13.45 -4.81
C ILE A 18 4.21 -14.01 -4.63
N GLU A 19 5.24 -13.19 -4.86
CA GLU A 19 6.64 -13.60 -4.76
C GLU A 19 7.00 -14.04 -3.34
N GLU A 20 6.62 -13.27 -2.32
CA GLU A 20 6.91 -13.58 -0.91
C GLU A 20 6.10 -14.77 -0.38
N PHE A 21 4.88 -15.00 -0.91
CA PHE A 21 3.92 -15.94 -0.33
C PHE A 21 3.89 -17.31 -1.02
N ARG A 22 4.48 -17.46 -2.23
CA ARG A 22 4.34 -18.62 -3.10
C ARG A 22 4.67 -19.96 -2.46
N ASP A 23 5.65 -20.00 -1.56
CA ASP A 23 6.11 -21.25 -0.92
C ASP A 23 5.41 -21.53 0.41
N ARG A 24 4.47 -20.67 0.81
CA ARG A 24 3.85 -20.73 2.14
C ARG A 24 2.34 -20.92 2.12
N PHE A 25 1.69 -20.45 1.05
CA PHE A 25 0.24 -20.43 0.91
C PHE A 25 -0.21 -21.05 -0.42
N ASP A 26 -1.45 -21.53 -0.45
CA ASP A 26 -2.14 -21.86 -1.69
C ASP A 26 -2.74 -20.57 -2.27
N LEU A 27 -2.01 -19.98 -3.23
CA LEU A 27 -2.27 -18.63 -3.74
C LEU A 27 -3.28 -18.62 -4.88
N TYR A 28 -4.23 -17.71 -4.80
CA TYR A 28 -5.16 -17.32 -5.85
C TYR A 28 -5.10 -15.81 -6.04
N GLY A 29 -5.35 -15.34 -7.26
CA GLY A 29 -5.30 -13.92 -7.54
C GLY A 29 -6.35 -13.45 -8.52
N THR A 30 -6.73 -12.16 -8.46
CA THR A 30 -7.56 -11.55 -9.49
C THR A 30 -6.78 -10.48 -10.24
N TYR A 31 -7.16 -10.27 -11.51
CA TYR A 31 -6.63 -9.24 -12.38
C TYR A 31 -7.75 -8.60 -13.20
N SER A 32 -7.58 -7.38 -13.69
CA SER A 32 -8.54 -6.75 -14.61
C SER A 32 -8.10 -6.82 -16.06
N SER A 33 -6.91 -6.33 -16.37
CA SER A 33 -6.40 -6.26 -17.75
C SER A 33 -5.12 -7.07 -17.99
N THR A 34 -4.24 -7.15 -17.00
CA THR A 34 -2.93 -7.79 -17.12
C THR A 34 -2.86 -8.98 -16.19
N LEU A 35 -2.41 -10.12 -16.68
CA LEU A 35 -2.18 -11.33 -15.89
C LEU A 35 -1.15 -11.10 -14.77
N SER A 36 -1.29 -11.84 -13.69
CA SER A 36 -0.30 -11.92 -12.61
C SER A 36 0.74 -13.01 -12.90
N ASN A 37 1.69 -13.21 -11.97
CA ASN A 37 2.71 -14.27 -12.07
C ASN A 37 2.21 -15.62 -11.49
N LEU A 38 0.90 -15.79 -11.32
CA LEU A 38 0.29 -17.07 -10.92
C LEU A 38 0.03 -17.94 -12.14
N SER A 39 -0.04 -19.28 -11.95
CA SER A 39 -0.44 -20.21 -12.98
C SER A 39 -1.89 -20.00 -13.42
N ASP A 40 -2.25 -20.45 -14.62
CA ASP A 40 -3.55 -20.18 -15.24
C ASP A 40 -4.76 -20.58 -14.37
N GLY A 41 -4.73 -21.71 -13.72
CA GLY A 41 -5.81 -22.15 -12.83
C GLY A 41 -5.92 -21.40 -11.49
N LYS A 42 -4.99 -20.48 -11.20
CA LYS A 42 -4.89 -19.75 -9.93
C LYS A 42 -5.19 -18.26 -10.08
N GLN A 43 -5.49 -17.77 -11.27
CA GLN A 43 -5.79 -16.37 -11.53
C GLN A 43 -7.09 -16.20 -12.30
N MET A 44 -7.93 -15.25 -11.87
CA MET A 44 -9.24 -15.00 -12.43
C MET A 44 -9.38 -13.54 -12.85
N LYS A 45 -10.00 -13.29 -13.99
CA LYS A 45 -10.37 -11.94 -14.39
C LYS A 45 -11.51 -11.44 -13.51
N LEU A 46 -11.40 -10.24 -12.95
CA LEU A 46 -12.43 -9.64 -12.11
C LEU A 46 -12.34 -8.12 -12.16
N GLU A 47 -13.47 -7.49 -12.47
CA GLU A 47 -13.63 -6.04 -12.41
C GLU A 47 -14.51 -5.63 -11.21
N LEU A 48 -14.35 -4.39 -10.75
CA LEU A 48 -15.04 -3.90 -9.54
C LEU A 48 -16.57 -3.93 -9.63
N GLN A 49 -17.13 -3.90 -10.83
CA GLN A 49 -18.56 -3.93 -11.06
C GLN A 49 -19.16 -5.35 -11.07
N GLN A 50 -18.32 -6.37 -11.20
CA GLN A 50 -18.70 -7.77 -11.32
C GLN A 50 -18.90 -8.43 -9.94
N ILE A 51 -19.88 -7.96 -9.20
CA ILE A 51 -20.13 -8.41 -7.82
C ILE A 51 -20.49 -9.90 -7.75
N ASP A 52 -21.31 -10.40 -8.68
CA ASP A 52 -21.70 -11.80 -8.69
C ASP A 52 -20.52 -12.72 -9.01
N GLN A 53 -19.66 -12.33 -9.94
CA GLN A 53 -18.43 -13.06 -10.22
C GLN A 53 -17.49 -13.08 -8.99
N MET A 54 -17.38 -11.97 -8.26
CA MET A 54 -16.65 -11.95 -6.99
C MET A 54 -17.20 -12.96 -5.98
N ARG A 55 -18.53 -13.05 -5.86
CA ARG A 55 -19.20 -14.02 -4.98
C ARG A 55 -18.89 -15.47 -5.40
N GLU A 56 -18.96 -15.76 -6.69
CA GLU A 56 -18.62 -17.07 -7.25
C GLU A 56 -17.16 -17.45 -6.97
N ILE A 57 -16.21 -16.53 -7.16
CA ILE A 57 -14.79 -16.73 -6.87
C ILE A 57 -14.60 -17.07 -5.38
N ILE A 58 -15.16 -16.28 -4.47
CA ILE A 58 -15.05 -16.50 -3.03
C ILE A 58 -15.67 -17.85 -2.65
N HIS A 59 -16.83 -18.18 -3.20
CA HIS A 59 -17.52 -19.43 -2.90
C HIS A 59 -16.78 -20.68 -3.41
N SER A 60 -16.18 -20.57 -4.60
CA SER A 60 -15.39 -21.65 -5.21
C SER A 60 -14.07 -21.89 -4.47
N ILE A 61 -13.32 -20.83 -4.19
CA ILE A 61 -11.99 -20.92 -3.55
C ILE A 61 -12.13 -21.23 -2.06
N LYS A 62 -13.09 -20.57 -1.39
CA LYS A 62 -13.24 -20.55 0.08
C LYS A 62 -11.91 -20.15 0.75
N PRO A 63 -11.42 -18.92 0.50
CA PRO A 63 -10.14 -18.48 1.00
C PRO A 63 -10.17 -18.33 2.53
N ASP A 64 -9.08 -18.68 3.20
CA ASP A 64 -8.87 -18.40 4.62
C ASP A 64 -8.52 -16.92 4.82
N ILE A 65 -7.81 -16.36 3.83
CA ILE A 65 -7.33 -14.98 3.83
C ILE A 65 -7.66 -14.32 2.50
N VAL A 66 -8.20 -13.09 2.57
CA VAL A 66 -8.37 -12.21 1.41
C VAL A 66 -7.54 -10.97 1.62
N ILE A 67 -6.74 -10.58 0.61
CA ILE A 67 -5.91 -9.37 0.64
C ILE A 67 -6.38 -8.45 -0.48
N SER A 68 -6.82 -7.24 -0.15
CA SER A 68 -7.32 -6.29 -1.13
C SER A 68 -6.29 -5.24 -1.52
N CYS A 69 -5.72 -5.37 -2.72
CA CYS A 69 -4.83 -4.43 -3.39
C CYS A 69 -5.54 -3.63 -4.51
N LEU A 70 -6.87 -3.57 -4.47
CA LEU A 70 -7.69 -3.03 -5.54
C LEU A 70 -7.51 -1.51 -5.71
N ARG A 71 -7.53 -1.07 -6.97
CA ARG A 71 -7.57 0.33 -7.39
C ARG A 71 -8.76 0.56 -8.34
N GLY A 72 -9.13 1.82 -8.57
CA GLY A 72 -10.19 2.20 -9.50
C GLY A 72 -11.11 3.26 -8.91
N LYS A 73 -12.27 3.50 -9.55
CA LYS A 73 -13.24 4.53 -9.13
C LYS A 73 -13.73 4.26 -7.70
N PHE A 74 -13.72 5.29 -6.85
CA PHE A 74 -14.03 5.18 -5.41
C PHE A 74 -15.43 4.60 -5.15
N VAL A 75 -16.43 5.03 -5.91
CA VAL A 75 -17.80 4.52 -5.78
C VAL A 75 -17.87 3.01 -6.04
N HIS A 76 -17.16 2.52 -7.08
CA HIS A 76 -17.13 1.09 -7.39
C HIS A 76 -16.37 0.31 -6.33
N GLN A 77 -15.23 0.84 -5.85
CA GLN A 77 -14.47 0.20 -4.78
C GLN A 77 -15.27 0.12 -3.48
N LEU A 78 -15.98 1.19 -3.08
CA LEU A 78 -16.77 1.19 -1.85
C LEU A 78 -17.88 0.13 -1.92
N LYS A 79 -18.62 0.07 -3.05
CA LYS A 79 -19.65 -0.95 -3.28
C LYS A 79 -19.05 -2.34 -3.26
N PHE A 80 -17.95 -2.57 -3.98
CA PHE A 80 -17.27 -3.86 -4.04
C PHE A 80 -16.85 -4.35 -2.67
N HIS A 81 -16.18 -3.49 -1.88
CA HIS A 81 -15.71 -3.88 -0.55
C HIS A 81 -16.87 -4.13 0.43
N LYS A 82 -17.99 -3.41 0.31
CA LYS A 82 -19.20 -3.69 1.10
C LYS A 82 -19.71 -5.09 0.81
N GLU A 83 -19.90 -5.42 -0.47
CA GLU A 83 -20.40 -6.73 -0.89
C GLU A 83 -19.41 -7.85 -0.52
N LEU A 84 -18.11 -7.62 -0.71
CA LEU A 84 -17.06 -8.55 -0.26
C LEU A 84 -17.17 -8.82 1.25
N ALA A 85 -17.26 -7.78 2.05
CA ALA A 85 -17.38 -7.93 3.50
C ALA A 85 -18.65 -8.70 3.91
N MET A 86 -19.79 -8.44 3.24
CA MET A 86 -21.02 -9.19 3.47
C MET A 86 -20.91 -10.68 3.16
N VAL A 87 -20.14 -11.04 2.13
CA VAL A 87 -19.84 -12.45 1.81
C VAL A 87 -18.91 -13.05 2.86
N LEU A 88 -17.81 -12.37 3.19
CA LEU A 88 -16.82 -12.85 4.17
C LEU A 88 -17.39 -12.93 5.60
N ARG A 89 -18.39 -12.11 5.94
CA ARG A 89 -19.09 -12.18 7.24
C ARG A 89 -19.68 -13.56 7.53
N ARG A 90 -20.03 -14.30 6.47
CA ARG A 90 -20.61 -15.66 6.58
C ARG A 90 -19.55 -16.77 6.65
N SER A 91 -18.29 -16.44 6.67
CA SER A 91 -17.15 -17.36 6.76
C SER A 91 -16.22 -16.95 7.91
N ASN A 92 -15.15 -17.71 8.13
CA ASN A 92 -14.08 -17.36 9.07
C ASN A 92 -12.91 -16.65 8.40
N SER A 93 -13.06 -16.22 7.15
CA SER A 93 -12.00 -15.57 6.38
C SER A 93 -11.58 -14.24 7.00
N LEU A 94 -10.27 -13.98 7.01
CA LEU A 94 -9.69 -12.69 7.38
C LEU A 94 -9.60 -11.78 6.15
N LEU A 95 -9.88 -10.49 6.32
CA LEU A 95 -9.65 -9.48 5.29
C LEU A 95 -8.50 -8.56 5.69
N TYR A 96 -7.45 -8.53 4.86
CA TYR A 96 -6.37 -7.54 4.91
C TYR A 96 -6.69 -6.43 3.91
N TYR A 97 -6.97 -5.25 4.41
CA TYR A 97 -7.36 -4.10 3.60
C TYR A 97 -6.25 -3.05 3.57
N PHE A 98 -5.73 -2.76 2.39
CA PHE A 98 -4.76 -1.69 2.22
C PHE A 98 -5.43 -0.32 2.24
N SER A 99 -5.07 0.47 3.24
CA SER A 99 -5.40 1.88 3.38
C SER A 99 -4.17 2.76 3.09
N THR A 100 -4.14 4.00 3.53
CA THR A 100 -3.19 5.00 3.06
C THR A 100 -2.89 6.05 4.13
N THR A 101 -1.76 6.74 4.02
CA THR A 101 -1.45 7.98 4.76
C THR A 101 -2.50 9.07 4.54
N ASN A 102 -3.17 9.10 3.37
CA ASN A 102 -4.19 10.12 3.06
C ASN A 102 -5.40 10.11 4.00
N VAL A 103 -5.58 9.10 4.83
CA VAL A 103 -6.62 9.16 5.87
C VAL A 103 -6.35 10.25 6.91
N PHE A 104 -5.16 10.87 6.87
CA PHE A 104 -4.72 11.94 7.76
C PHE A 104 -4.36 13.25 7.03
N ASP A 105 -4.72 13.40 5.75
CA ASP A 105 -4.36 14.59 4.97
C ASP A 105 -5.16 15.87 5.30
N GLY A 106 -5.95 15.83 6.36
CA GLY A 106 -6.53 17.00 7.00
C GLY A 106 -5.72 17.54 8.18
N ASP A 107 -4.63 16.86 8.58
CA ASP A 107 -3.73 17.32 9.65
C ASP A 107 -2.27 17.00 9.31
N TYR A 108 -1.49 18.01 9.03
CA TYR A 108 -0.06 17.93 8.71
C TYR A 108 0.84 18.38 9.87
N SER A 109 0.31 18.55 11.08
CA SER A 109 1.06 19.09 12.23
C SER A 109 2.06 18.09 12.82
N LYS A 110 1.84 16.78 12.62
CA LYS A 110 2.64 15.69 13.20
C LYS A 110 2.54 14.40 12.36
N PRO A 111 3.48 13.46 12.53
CA PRO A 111 3.29 12.10 12.06
C PRO A 111 2.15 11.41 12.83
N HIS A 112 1.29 10.66 12.13
CA HIS A 112 0.12 10.00 12.72
C HIS A 112 0.38 8.54 13.09
N THR A 113 -0.19 8.13 14.23
CA THR A 113 -0.11 6.77 14.77
C THR A 113 -1.38 5.96 14.48
N GLU A 114 -1.35 4.65 14.75
CA GLU A 114 -2.51 3.77 14.58
C GLU A 114 -3.71 4.16 15.47
N THR A 115 -3.46 4.85 16.58
CA THR A 115 -4.48 5.29 17.53
C THR A 115 -5.07 6.68 17.23
N ASP A 116 -4.46 7.44 16.32
CA ASP A 116 -5.00 8.74 15.91
C ASP A 116 -6.29 8.55 15.10
N ILE A 117 -7.23 9.48 15.32
CA ILE A 117 -8.51 9.48 14.60
C ILE A 117 -8.27 9.98 13.18
N PRO A 118 -8.62 9.20 12.14
CA PRO A 118 -8.49 9.62 10.76
C PRO A 118 -9.31 10.89 10.47
N PHE A 119 -8.66 11.88 9.85
CA PHE A 119 -9.26 13.10 9.35
C PHE A 119 -8.62 13.46 8.00
N SER A 120 -9.44 13.61 6.98
CA SER A 120 -8.99 13.88 5.62
C SER A 120 -9.83 14.98 4.98
N GLU A 121 -9.17 15.82 4.20
CA GLU A 121 -9.81 16.85 3.36
C GLU A 121 -9.92 16.40 1.90
N SER A 122 -9.13 15.38 1.48
CA SER A 122 -9.19 14.88 0.11
C SER A 122 -10.32 13.87 -0.10
N ASP A 123 -10.84 13.81 -1.33
CA ASP A 123 -11.81 12.79 -1.74
C ASP A 123 -11.27 11.37 -1.57
N TYR A 124 -9.97 11.18 -1.83
CA TYR A 124 -9.33 9.87 -1.70
C TYR A 124 -9.21 9.42 -0.25
N GLY A 125 -8.73 10.29 0.63
CA GLY A 125 -8.63 9.96 2.05
C GLY A 125 -10.01 9.73 2.68
N ASN A 126 -10.98 10.60 2.39
CA ASN A 126 -12.38 10.43 2.83
C ASN A 126 -13.01 9.13 2.34
N PHE A 127 -12.75 8.74 1.08
CA PHE A 127 -13.16 7.43 0.57
C PHE A 127 -12.53 6.28 1.37
N LYS A 128 -11.22 6.36 1.67
CA LYS A 128 -10.54 5.33 2.44
C LYS A 128 -11.05 5.23 3.87
N ILE A 129 -11.30 6.35 4.55
CA ILE A 129 -11.94 6.39 5.88
C ILE A 129 -13.31 5.72 5.85
N LYS A 130 -14.15 6.03 4.84
CA LYS A 130 -15.46 5.39 4.67
C LYS A 130 -15.34 3.87 4.51
N CYS A 131 -14.35 3.40 3.75
CA CYS A 131 -14.08 1.96 3.61
C CYS A 131 -13.64 1.34 4.93
N GLU A 132 -12.67 1.93 5.65
CA GLU A 132 -12.20 1.43 6.94
C GLU A 132 -13.37 1.26 7.93
N ASN A 133 -14.18 2.29 8.10
CA ASN A 133 -15.31 2.28 9.04
C ASN A 133 -16.35 1.22 8.65
N MET A 134 -16.78 1.19 7.39
CA MET A 134 -17.75 0.23 6.88
C MET A 134 -17.26 -1.22 7.01
N LEU A 135 -15.99 -1.48 6.69
CA LEU A 135 -15.39 -2.82 6.81
C LEU A 135 -15.29 -3.25 8.27
N LYS A 136 -14.91 -2.32 9.17
CA LYS A 136 -14.83 -2.58 10.61
C LYS A 136 -16.20 -2.91 11.20
N GLU A 137 -17.25 -2.19 10.81
CA GLU A 137 -18.61 -2.46 11.25
C GLU A 137 -19.09 -3.86 10.85
N ILE A 138 -18.73 -4.33 9.64
CA ILE A 138 -19.21 -5.61 9.10
C ILE A 138 -18.37 -6.80 9.59
N LEU A 139 -17.05 -6.68 9.67
CA LEU A 139 -16.10 -7.78 9.89
C LEU A 139 -15.49 -7.81 11.28
N ASP A 140 -15.52 -6.68 12.00
CA ASP A 140 -14.95 -6.50 13.34
C ASP A 140 -13.50 -7.02 13.45
N ASP A 141 -13.25 -8.00 14.28
CA ASP A 141 -11.91 -8.58 14.58
C ASP A 141 -11.30 -9.40 13.41
N ARG A 142 -12.06 -9.63 12.35
CA ARG A 142 -11.61 -10.29 11.12
C ARG A 142 -11.09 -9.31 10.06
N LEU A 143 -11.14 -8.02 10.33
CA LEU A 143 -10.54 -6.99 9.51
C LEU A 143 -9.16 -6.61 10.05
N ILE A 144 -8.16 -6.65 9.18
CA ILE A 144 -6.85 -6.08 9.43
C ILE A 144 -6.63 -4.92 8.46
N ILE A 145 -6.42 -3.72 9.00
CA ILE A 145 -6.20 -2.50 8.21
C ILE A 145 -4.69 -2.25 8.12
N ILE A 146 -4.19 -2.12 6.90
CA ILE A 146 -2.79 -1.83 6.62
C ILE A 146 -2.71 -0.44 5.99
N ARG A 147 -2.33 0.58 6.77
CA ARG A 147 -2.09 1.93 6.27
C ARG A 147 -0.64 2.06 5.81
N ILE A 148 -0.46 2.56 4.61
CA ILE A 148 0.82 2.62 3.92
C ILE A 148 1.07 4.00 3.30
N PRO A 149 2.34 4.45 3.23
CA PRO A 149 2.75 5.65 2.54
C PRO A 149 2.92 5.42 1.04
N ALA A 150 3.71 6.27 0.39
CA ALA A 150 4.14 6.07 -0.99
C ALA A 150 4.93 4.76 -1.12
N ILE A 151 4.48 3.88 -2.03
CA ILE A 151 5.15 2.61 -2.32
C ILE A 151 6.10 2.76 -3.49
N TRP A 152 7.31 2.23 -3.28
CA TRP A 152 8.38 2.13 -4.26
C TRP A 152 8.63 0.66 -4.61
N GLY A 153 9.17 0.45 -5.79
CA GLY A 153 9.59 -0.85 -6.31
C GLY A 153 10.21 -0.64 -7.68
N ARG A 154 11.01 -1.59 -8.16
CA ARG A 154 11.71 -1.48 -9.45
C ARG A 154 10.77 -1.24 -10.63
N ASN A 155 9.54 -1.78 -10.55
CA ASN A 155 8.49 -1.61 -11.55
C ASN A 155 7.40 -0.62 -11.10
N SER A 156 7.69 0.25 -10.13
CA SER A 156 6.71 1.24 -9.67
C SER A 156 6.61 2.41 -10.64
N PRO A 157 5.42 2.97 -10.85
CA PRO A 157 5.27 4.17 -11.69
C PRO A 157 6.10 5.36 -11.19
N ARG A 158 6.33 5.48 -9.88
CA ARG A 158 7.15 6.54 -9.29
C ARG A 158 8.62 6.41 -9.70
N TRP A 159 9.16 5.20 -9.65
CA TRP A 159 10.54 4.96 -10.08
C TRP A 159 10.71 5.13 -11.58
N SER A 160 9.74 4.67 -12.37
CA SER A 160 9.73 4.89 -13.82
C SER A 160 9.70 6.38 -14.16
N LEU A 161 8.87 7.19 -13.47
CA LEU A 161 8.80 8.62 -13.66
C LEU A 161 10.17 9.30 -13.42
N ILE A 162 10.87 8.96 -12.33
CA ILE A 162 12.20 9.52 -12.05
C ILE A 162 13.19 9.16 -13.16
N LYS A 163 13.24 7.89 -13.59
CA LYS A 163 14.12 7.45 -14.67
C LYS A 163 13.83 8.17 -15.99
N GLU A 164 12.56 8.33 -16.34
CA GLU A 164 12.14 9.06 -17.53
C GLU A 164 12.51 10.54 -17.46
N SER A 165 12.27 11.21 -16.34
CA SER A 165 12.60 12.61 -16.14
C SER A 165 14.13 12.86 -16.21
N ILE A 166 14.93 11.95 -15.65
CA ILE A 166 16.40 11.99 -15.79
C ILE A 166 16.82 11.86 -17.26
N ASN A 167 16.23 10.90 -18.00
CA ASN A 167 16.58 10.67 -19.40
C ASN A 167 16.17 11.83 -20.32
N LYS A 168 15.01 12.42 -20.06
CA LYS A 168 14.47 13.53 -20.87
C LYS A 168 14.92 14.90 -20.38
N ASN A 169 15.63 14.98 -19.26
CA ASN A 169 16.00 16.23 -18.57
C ASN A 169 14.78 17.09 -18.22
N GLU A 170 13.67 16.44 -17.80
CA GLU A 170 12.43 17.07 -17.38
C GLU A 170 12.48 17.36 -15.87
N MET A 171 11.98 18.55 -15.47
CA MET A 171 11.97 18.95 -14.07
C MET A 171 10.88 18.20 -13.29
N LEU A 172 11.21 17.78 -12.08
CA LEU A 172 10.30 17.19 -11.12
C LEU A 172 10.01 18.19 -9.99
N ASP A 173 8.74 18.48 -9.76
CA ASP A 173 8.31 19.32 -8.65
C ASP A 173 8.30 18.53 -7.36
N VAL A 174 8.95 19.07 -6.32
CA VAL A 174 9.06 18.46 -5.00
C VAL A 174 8.91 19.50 -3.88
N TYR A 175 8.40 19.04 -2.75
CA TYR A 175 8.23 19.93 -1.58
C TYR A 175 9.43 19.83 -0.64
N SER A 176 10.02 20.97 -0.31
CA SER A 176 11.20 21.05 0.57
C SER A 176 10.86 21.00 2.07
N ASN A 177 9.60 21.24 2.42
CA ASN A 177 9.10 21.26 3.80
C ASN A 177 8.03 20.21 4.09
N LEU A 178 7.76 19.26 3.18
CA LEU A 178 6.82 18.15 3.40
C LEU A 178 7.60 16.90 3.81
N VAL A 179 7.52 16.55 5.08
CA VAL A 179 8.16 15.37 5.66
C VAL A 179 7.31 14.13 5.38
N CYS A 180 7.93 13.11 4.79
CA CYS A 180 7.28 11.85 4.42
C CYS A 180 8.08 10.66 4.90
N ASN A 181 7.43 9.53 5.01
CA ASN A 181 8.11 8.24 4.96
C ASN A 181 7.67 7.45 3.71
N ASN A 182 8.38 6.37 3.42
CA ASN A 182 8.25 5.60 2.21
C ASN A 182 8.24 4.10 2.53
N LEU A 183 7.87 3.27 1.56
CA LEU A 183 7.81 1.82 1.73
C LEU A 183 8.20 1.12 0.43
N LEU A 184 9.01 0.06 0.51
CA LEU A 184 9.25 -0.85 -0.60
C LEU A 184 8.16 -1.92 -0.70
N ASP A 185 7.77 -2.27 -1.93
CA ASP A 185 6.83 -3.35 -2.23
C ASP A 185 7.27 -4.70 -1.64
N VAL A 186 8.54 -5.06 -1.77
CA VAL A 186 9.11 -6.30 -1.22
C VAL A 186 9.14 -6.30 0.31
N LEU A 187 9.41 -5.17 0.95
CA LEU A 187 9.41 -5.08 2.41
C LEU A 187 7.99 -5.09 2.98
N LEU A 188 7.05 -4.42 2.31
CA LEU A 188 5.63 -4.54 2.61
C LEU A 188 5.17 -6.00 2.60
N ALA A 189 5.56 -6.77 1.56
CA ALA A 189 5.18 -8.17 1.46
C ALA A 189 5.75 -9.00 2.64
N LYS A 190 7.01 -8.77 3.01
CA LYS A 190 7.65 -9.43 4.17
C LYS A 190 6.99 -9.05 5.50
N GLN A 191 6.70 -7.76 5.71
CA GLN A 191 6.00 -7.30 6.91
C GLN A 191 4.58 -7.90 6.99
N LEU A 192 3.85 -7.94 5.87
CA LEU A 192 2.52 -8.54 5.83
C LEU A 192 2.57 -10.05 6.08
N MET A 193 3.56 -10.77 5.51
CA MET A 193 3.80 -12.18 5.82
C MET A 193 3.99 -12.40 7.32
N PHE A 194 4.76 -11.54 7.97
CA PHE A 194 5.03 -11.62 9.41
C PHE A 194 3.75 -11.39 10.23
N ILE A 195 2.92 -10.40 9.87
CA ILE A 195 1.63 -10.13 10.51
C ILE A 195 0.70 -11.34 10.38
N ILE A 196 0.60 -11.93 9.19
CA ILE A 196 -0.25 -13.10 8.92
C ILE A 196 0.22 -14.31 9.74
N LYS A 197 1.52 -14.65 9.71
CA LYS A 197 2.07 -15.80 10.43
C LYS A 197 1.85 -15.73 11.94
N ASN A 198 1.95 -14.54 12.51
CA ASN A 198 1.75 -14.32 13.94
C ASN A 198 0.28 -14.05 14.30
N LYS A 199 -0.63 -14.06 13.32
CA LYS A 199 -2.07 -13.82 13.50
C LYS A 199 -2.38 -12.50 14.21
N PHE A 200 -1.57 -11.48 13.97
CA PHE A 200 -1.77 -10.17 14.55
C PHE A 200 -3.01 -9.50 13.95
N LYS A 201 -3.74 -8.77 14.77
CA LYS A 201 -5.01 -8.11 14.41
C LYS A 201 -4.96 -6.61 14.63
N GLY A 202 -5.92 -5.91 14.03
CA GLY A 202 -6.13 -4.48 14.20
C GLY A 202 -5.54 -3.64 13.06
N ILE A 203 -5.05 -2.46 13.40
CA ILE A 203 -4.50 -1.49 12.45
C ILE A 203 -2.99 -1.52 12.52
N PHE A 204 -2.33 -1.45 11.36
CA PHE A 204 -0.88 -1.40 11.23
C PHE A 204 -0.47 -0.27 10.31
N HIS A 205 0.53 0.50 10.73
CA HIS A 205 1.25 1.43 9.88
C HIS A 205 2.55 0.77 9.40
N LEU A 206 2.62 0.42 8.11
CA LEU A 206 3.81 -0.16 7.51
C LEU A 206 4.60 0.92 6.79
N VAL A 207 5.76 1.28 7.34
CA VAL A 207 6.53 2.46 6.93
C VAL A 207 8.03 2.27 7.17
N SER A 208 8.88 3.11 6.53
CA SER A 208 10.28 3.27 6.96
C SER A 208 10.35 3.86 8.37
N GLU A 209 11.43 3.50 9.10
CA GLU A 209 11.67 4.00 10.47
C GLU A 209 11.94 5.51 10.49
N ASP A 210 12.56 6.02 9.45
CA ASP A 210 12.94 7.41 9.29
C ASP A 210 11.94 8.21 8.46
N MET A 211 12.00 9.51 8.65
CA MET A 211 11.19 10.50 7.93
C MET A 211 12.12 11.58 7.41
N ILE A 212 12.02 11.90 6.14
CA ILE A 212 12.78 12.98 5.50
C ILE A 212 11.85 13.80 4.61
N THR A 213 12.27 14.98 4.20
CA THR A 213 11.45 15.80 3.30
C THR A 213 11.38 15.13 1.92
N GLN A 214 10.32 15.38 1.19
CA GLN A 214 10.14 14.86 -0.15
C GLN A 214 11.32 15.25 -1.05
N SER A 215 11.78 16.51 -0.99
CA SER A 215 12.92 16.95 -1.78
C SER A 215 14.21 16.21 -1.41
N GLN A 216 14.50 16.00 -0.14
CA GLN A 216 15.68 15.24 0.31
C GLN A 216 15.67 13.81 -0.21
N PHE A 217 14.52 13.14 -0.16
CA PHE A 217 14.41 11.77 -0.69
C PHE A 217 14.67 11.71 -2.19
N TYR A 218 14.06 12.63 -2.96
CA TYR A 218 14.26 12.70 -4.42
C TYR A 218 15.68 13.09 -4.80
N GLU A 219 16.30 14.02 -4.08
CA GLU A 219 17.69 14.41 -4.27
C GLU A 219 18.65 13.23 -4.07
N GLN A 220 18.49 12.50 -2.98
CA GLN A 220 19.32 11.33 -2.67
C GLN A 220 19.17 10.22 -3.70
N ILE A 221 17.95 9.88 -4.12
CA ILE A 221 17.73 8.82 -5.12
C ILE A 221 18.27 9.23 -6.50
N ILE A 222 18.11 10.50 -6.92
CA ILE A 222 18.64 11.00 -8.19
C ILE A 222 20.15 11.04 -8.14
N SER A 223 20.74 11.54 -7.06
CA SER A 223 22.20 11.58 -6.88
C SER A 223 22.81 10.18 -6.92
N ALA A 224 22.20 9.22 -6.26
CA ALA A 224 22.68 7.84 -6.23
C ALA A 224 22.56 7.12 -7.59
N PHE A 225 21.53 7.44 -8.38
CA PHE A 225 21.25 6.79 -9.67
C PHE A 225 21.96 7.47 -10.86
N ALA A 226 22.02 8.80 -10.87
CA ALA A 226 22.47 9.59 -12.05
C ALA A 226 23.54 10.64 -11.73
N GLY A 227 24.11 10.66 -10.53
CA GLY A 227 25.09 11.64 -10.12
C GLY A 227 24.47 13.04 -9.92
N ASN A 228 25.27 14.10 -10.13
CA ASN A 228 24.88 15.48 -9.86
C ASN A 228 23.93 16.07 -10.92
N LYS A 229 22.86 15.37 -11.30
CA LYS A 229 21.82 15.93 -12.15
C LYS A 229 20.84 16.78 -11.33
N SER A 230 20.72 18.07 -11.71
CA SER A 230 19.73 18.97 -11.10
C SER A 230 18.45 19.00 -11.95
N ILE A 231 17.51 18.13 -11.62
CA ILE A 231 16.18 18.08 -12.25
C ILE A 231 15.05 18.32 -11.24
N LEU A 232 15.38 18.81 -10.04
CA LEU A 232 14.37 19.10 -9.02
C LEU A 232 14.03 20.59 -9.00
N ARG A 233 12.74 20.86 -8.97
CA ARG A 233 12.19 22.19 -8.69
C ARG A 233 11.53 22.17 -7.32
N ASN A 234 12.18 22.82 -6.37
CA ASN A 234 11.70 22.90 -5.00
C ASN A 234 10.59 23.96 -4.86
N SER A 235 9.53 23.60 -4.14
CA SER A 235 8.46 24.49 -3.70
C SER A 235 8.15 24.28 -2.23
N LEU A 236 7.38 25.19 -1.63
CA LEU A 236 6.87 25.05 -0.28
C LEU A 236 5.47 24.44 -0.34
N PHE A 237 5.22 23.44 0.48
CA PHE A 237 3.88 22.91 0.68
C PHE A 237 3.05 23.92 1.48
N GLN A 238 1.81 24.18 1.03
CA GLN A 238 0.89 25.18 1.62
C GLN A 238 1.46 26.61 1.70
N ASP A 239 2.43 26.96 0.84
CA ASP A 239 3.10 28.27 0.83
C ASP A 239 3.60 28.75 2.21
N SER A 240 3.92 27.81 3.10
CA SER A 240 4.42 28.02 4.45
C SER A 240 5.87 27.56 4.59
N ALA A 241 6.65 28.27 5.41
CA ALA A 241 8.01 27.83 5.76
C ALA A 241 8.04 26.76 6.86
N ASP A 242 6.91 26.45 7.49
CA ASP A 242 6.79 25.44 8.52
C ASP A 242 6.98 24.03 7.95
N LEU A 243 7.43 23.10 8.79
CA LEU A 243 7.46 21.69 8.44
C LEU A 243 6.07 21.09 8.53
N HIS A 244 5.69 20.38 7.50
CA HIS A 244 4.45 19.63 7.39
C HIS A 244 4.73 18.12 7.34
N TYR A 245 3.90 17.31 7.98
CA TYR A 245 4.09 15.88 8.09
C TYR A 245 3.00 15.11 7.30
N PHE A 246 3.37 14.56 6.17
CA PHE A 246 2.55 13.56 5.46
C PHE A 246 3.16 12.18 5.71
N ALA A 247 3.12 11.79 6.98
CA ALA A 247 3.86 10.64 7.48
C ALA A 247 3.06 9.82 8.51
N LEU A 248 3.34 8.53 8.53
CA LEU A 248 2.82 7.60 9.52
C LEU A 248 3.93 7.21 10.50
N LYS A 249 3.55 6.96 11.75
CA LYS A 249 4.43 6.42 12.78
C LYS A 249 3.78 5.16 13.36
N SER A 250 4.50 4.05 13.39
CA SER A 250 3.97 2.85 14.04
C SER A 250 4.26 2.85 15.53
N THR A 251 3.24 2.50 16.31
CA THR A 251 3.32 2.22 17.77
C THR A 251 3.32 0.71 18.04
N ARG A 252 3.28 -0.11 17.00
CA ARG A 252 3.19 -1.58 17.06
C ARG A 252 4.59 -2.18 17.18
N ASP A 253 5.02 -2.47 18.42
CA ASP A 253 6.36 -3.02 18.72
C ASP A 253 6.59 -4.41 18.13
N GLU A 254 5.54 -5.18 17.93
CA GLU A 254 5.62 -6.52 17.36
C GLU A 254 6.16 -6.57 15.92
N ILE A 255 6.11 -5.47 15.17
CA ILE A 255 6.70 -5.39 13.81
C ILE A 255 8.15 -4.89 13.86
N ARG A 256 8.58 -4.37 15.00
CA ARG A 256 9.94 -3.87 15.19
C ARG A 256 10.93 -5.03 15.24
N GLY A 257 12.11 -4.87 14.65
CA GLY A 257 13.16 -5.87 14.60
C GLY A 257 13.68 -6.09 13.18
N PRO A 258 13.83 -7.33 12.70
CA PRO A 258 14.50 -7.64 11.44
C PRO A 258 13.75 -7.15 10.19
N LEU A 259 12.55 -6.59 10.34
CA LEU A 259 11.76 -6.01 9.26
C LEU A 259 11.82 -4.47 9.22
N LYS A 260 12.68 -3.87 10.03
CA LYS A 260 12.96 -2.43 9.99
C LYS A 260 13.81 -2.09 8.77
N PHE A 261 13.55 -0.92 8.24
CA PHE A 261 14.30 -0.35 7.13
C PHE A 261 14.18 1.17 7.15
N ASN A 262 15.06 1.83 6.43
CA ASN A 262 15.10 3.28 6.27
C ASN A 262 15.09 3.67 4.79
N HIS A 263 15.06 4.97 4.49
CA HIS A 263 15.05 5.46 3.11
C HIS A 263 16.30 5.06 2.32
N ILE A 264 17.46 4.88 2.97
CA ILE A 264 18.70 4.43 2.30
C ILE A 264 18.53 3.00 1.79
N ASP A 265 17.87 2.12 2.54
CA ASP A 265 17.56 0.75 2.09
C ASP A 265 16.66 0.77 0.85
N ILE A 266 15.69 1.70 0.81
CA ILE A 266 14.81 1.87 -0.35
C ILE A 266 15.62 2.31 -1.57
N ILE A 267 16.46 3.33 -1.42
CA ILE A 267 17.32 3.84 -2.50
C ILE A 267 18.25 2.74 -2.99
N SER A 268 18.96 2.08 -2.07
CA SER A 268 19.86 0.99 -2.41
C SER A 268 19.18 -0.14 -3.19
N TYR A 269 17.96 -0.53 -2.82
CA TYR A 269 17.21 -1.53 -3.56
C TYR A 269 16.83 -1.09 -4.98
N LEU A 270 16.48 0.18 -5.15
CA LEU A 270 16.02 0.69 -6.45
C LEU A 270 17.15 0.88 -7.46
N ILE A 271 18.36 1.23 -7.00
CA ILE A 271 19.51 1.50 -7.87
C ILE A 271 20.36 0.26 -8.16
N ASN A 272 20.36 -0.76 -7.28
CA ASN A 272 21.08 -2.02 -7.49
C ASN A 272 20.16 -3.01 -8.21
N GLU A 273 20.22 -3.04 -9.54
CA GLU A 273 19.47 -4.01 -10.38
C GLU A 273 20.04 -5.42 -10.28
#